data_a3af2ba8fe1813c58e9d55a43e79a36e
#
_entry.id   a3af2ba8fe1813c58e9d55a43e79a36e
#
_cell.length_a   1.000
_cell.length_b   1.000
_cell.length_c   1.000
_cell.angle_alpha   90.00
_cell.angle_beta   90.00
_cell.angle_gamma   90.00
#
_symmetry.space_group_name_H-M   'P 1'
#
loop_
_entity.id
_entity.type
_entity.pdbx_description
1 polymer ?
#
loop_
_entity_poly.entity_id
_entity_poly.type
_entity_poly.pdbx_seq_one_letter_code
_entity_poly.pdbx_strand_id
1 'polypeptide(L)'
;MNYNIENGALESIISLPICKRIINCDVSEEVNIPEGLPDARRALALKENILSPTKFIGAKALDMSGAVDYSLIYLGTDGCIYSAPFSAEYSFSVPFESTDAIDASESVSVIYSLSAENDSIRMSTPRRFQVRSGIRASVICFGRGALNEDISGADGDGDIQRLRLVGDNVFFDCESSDIVTLTDEYLLAEGDRIIYSDADVFISDVRADGEMVRASGEAVIKLVLENGGKIETVVRKLPFDAETDLEELDASDTPLLCRAFGSVNELDVSVDDGRARIEVGIALEICLAQNKSVEYTRDIYSTSKTCNAEYKKYALPCALLNKNVSITQSERTSASDADIPMGAEILDSFGRALCEEAALENRRYVLRGKVKYKIICRCDEDVICKEVSLPFKYEAELGDIDAAGLCADVRVMGARVRCDGENLLIESELAISASVYGLCELDMIAKASFGEPIEQNKNQIVVCFKSSDESAFELAKRYHVPYEQLSDKSQSEPFVIIER
;
A
#
# COMPACT_ATOMS: atom_id res chain seq x y z
N MET A 1 17.66 21.13 12.08
CA MET A 1 16.37 21.53 12.67
C MET A 1 16.60 22.32 13.94
N ASN A 2 16.09 23.57 13.97
CA ASN A 2 16.18 24.40 15.17
C ASN A 2 15.14 23.90 16.18
N TYR A 3 15.61 23.28 17.26
CA TYR A 3 14.76 22.96 18.39
C TYR A 3 14.42 24.27 19.09
N ASN A 4 13.17 24.69 18.99
CA ASN A 4 12.66 25.77 19.83
C ASN A 4 12.53 25.25 21.26
N ILE A 5 13.54 25.55 22.06
CA ILE A 5 13.48 25.37 23.52
C ILE A 5 12.77 26.59 24.10
N GLU A 6 11.48 26.65 23.93
CA GLU A 6 10.65 27.53 24.73
C GLU A 6 9.83 26.70 25.71
N ASN A 7 10.08 26.88 26.98
CA ASN A 7 9.32 26.35 28.12
C ASN A 7 9.35 24.85 28.42
N GLY A 8 10.51 24.18 28.37
CA GLY A 8 10.65 22.91 29.09
C GLY A 8 9.88 21.69 28.54
N ALA A 9 9.07 21.82 27.50
CA ALA A 9 8.36 20.73 26.83
C ALA A 9 9.19 20.25 25.64
N LEU A 10 9.50 18.95 25.59
CA LEU A 10 10.07 18.30 24.41
C LEU A 10 8.89 17.98 23.48
N GLU A 11 8.80 18.69 22.36
CA GLU A 11 7.82 18.41 21.32
C GLU A 11 8.51 17.65 20.19
N SER A 12 8.27 16.35 20.08
CA SER A 12 8.78 15.51 19.00
C SER A 12 7.67 15.16 18.04
N ILE A 13 7.84 15.54 16.77
CA ILE A 13 6.89 15.19 15.72
C ILE A 13 7.08 13.71 15.35
N ILE A 14 5.98 12.96 15.34
CA ILE A 14 5.94 11.53 15.07
C ILE A 14 4.89 11.18 14.00
N SER A 15 5.05 10.01 13.38
CA SER A 15 3.99 9.38 12.60
C SER A 15 3.31 8.29 13.43
N LEU A 16 1.97 8.23 13.33
CA LEU A 16 1.14 7.24 14.01
C LEU A 16 0.19 6.57 13.03
N PRO A 17 -0.04 5.26 13.10
CA PRO A 17 -1.08 4.61 12.31
C PRO A 17 -2.47 5.07 12.80
N ILE A 18 -3.24 5.68 11.92
CA ILE A 18 -4.58 6.23 12.24
C ILE A 18 -5.72 5.47 11.63
N CYS A 19 -5.42 4.63 10.64
CA CYS A 19 -6.41 3.79 9.99
C CYS A 19 -5.76 2.57 9.34
N LYS A 20 -6.44 1.41 9.46
CA LYS A 20 -6.19 0.21 8.66
C LYS A 20 -7.54 -0.43 8.33
N ARG A 21 -7.98 -0.30 7.07
CA ARG A 21 -9.33 -0.73 6.65
C ARG A 21 -9.29 -1.43 5.30
N ILE A 22 -10.22 -2.35 5.13
CA ILE A 22 -10.62 -2.89 3.83
C ILE A 22 -12.04 -2.41 3.58
N ILE A 23 -12.27 -1.80 2.44
CA ILE A 23 -13.55 -1.20 2.02
C ILE A 23 -13.92 -1.78 0.67
N ASN A 24 -15.19 -2.11 0.50
CA ASN A 24 -15.75 -2.51 -0.78
C ASN A 24 -16.69 -1.41 -1.27
N CYS A 25 -16.55 -1.04 -2.55
CA CYS A 25 -17.39 -0.07 -3.22
C CYS A 25 -18.00 -0.71 -4.47
N ASP A 26 -19.31 -0.60 -4.63
CA ASP A 26 -20.02 -1.09 -5.82
C ASP A 26 -20.12 0.00 -6.87
N VAL A 27 -19.75 -0.35 -8.11
CA VAL A 27 -19.92 0.48 -9.29
C VAL A 27 -20.98 -0.14 -10.18
N SER A 28 -21.96 0.66 -10.62
CA SER A 28 -23.03 0.22 -11.52
C SER A 28 -23.30 1.27 -12.57
N GLU A 29 -23.24 0.89 -13.85
CA GLU A 29 -23.40 1.79 -14.97
C GLU A 29 -24.29 1.19 -16.05
N GLU A 30 -25.02 2.04 -16.79
CA GLU A 30 -25.77 1.68 -17.98
C GLU A 30 -25.03 2.17 -19.23
N VAL A 31 -24.58 1.22 -20.06
CA VAL A 31 -23.70 1.48 -21.20
C VAL A 31 -24.46 1.30 -22.49
N ASN A 32 -24.34 2.26 -23.42
CA ASN A 32 -24.84 2.16 -24.79
C ASN A 32 -23.66 1.93 -25.75
N ILE A 33 -23.84 1.00 -26.70
CA ILE A 33 -22.86 0.83 -27.79
C ILE A 33 -22.83 2.10 -28.64
N PRO A 34 -21.66 2.68 -28.97
CA PRO A 34 -21.52 3.83 -29.86
C PRO A 34 -22.13 3.59 -31.20
N GLU A 35 -22.70 4.65 -31.85
CA GLU A 35 -23.46 4.56 -33.09
C GLU A 35 -22.69 3.95 -34.27
N GLY A 36 -21.38 4.09 -34.31
CA GLY A 36 -20.50 3.52 -35.34
C GLY A 36 -20.23 2.00 -35.24
N LEU A 37 -20.67 1.35 -34.14
CA LEU A 37 -20.44 -0.08 -33.91
C LEU A 37 -21.76 -0.88 -34.15
N PRO A 38 -21.66 -2.16 -34.57
CA PRO A 38 -22.81 -3.02 -34.79
C PRO A 38 -23.53 -3.40 -33.51
N ASP A 39 -24.79 -3.80 -33.66
CA ASP A 39 -25.59 -4.33 -32.56
C ASP A 39 -24.95 -5.59 -31.96
N ALA A 40 -25.04 -5.75 -30.68
CA ALA A 40 -24.53 -6.93 -29.99
C ALA A 40 -25.50 -8.11 -30.13
N ARG A 41 -24.94 -9.25 -30.46
CA ARG A 41 -25.58 -10.56 -30.33
C ARG A 41 -25.44 -11.10 -28.91
N ARG A 42 -24.26 -10.88 -28.27
CA ARG A 42 -23.92 -11.37 -26.94
C ARG A 42 -22.79 -10.54 -26.29
N ALA A 43 -22.87 -10.28 -25.01
CA ALA A 43 -21.72 -9.84 -24.21
C ALA A 43 -20.75 -11.03 -24.03
N LEU A 44 -19.46 -10.78 -24.15
CA LEU A 44 -18.41 -11.77 -23.93
C LEU A 44 -17.71 -11.51 -22.57
N ALA A 45 -17.13 -10.33 -22.41
CA ALA A 45 -16.34 -10.03 -21.22
C ALA A 45 -16.35 -8.53 -20.90
N LEU A 46 -16.01 -8.22 -19.67
CA LEU A 46 -15.69 -6.89 -19.20
C LEU A 46 -14.23 -6.87 -18.77
N LYS A 47 -13.46 -5.91 -19.27
CA LYS A 47 -12.15 -5.60 -18.74
C LYS A 47 -12.21 -4.28 -18.00
N GLU A 48 -11.53 -4.18 -16.86
CA GLU A 48 -11.49 -3.00 -16.02
C GLU A 48 -10.04 -2.55 -15.79
N ASN A 49 -9.83 -1.24 -15.88
CA ASN A 49 -8.63 -0.55 -15.44
C ASN A 49 -9.01 0.49 -14.38
N ILE A 50 -8.54 0.31 -13.15
CA ILE A 50 -8.82 1.25 -12.05
C ILE A 50 -7.77 2.34 -12.09
N LEU A 51 -8.21 3.57 -12.34
CA LEU A 51 -7.33 4.75 -12.36
C LEU A 51 -6.93 5.14 -10.95
N SER A 52 -5.80 5.84 -10.82
CA SER A 52 -5.33 6.40 -9.55
C SER A 52 -6.39 7.31 -8.93
N PRO A 53 -6.72 7.13 -7.64
CA PRO A 53 -7.72 7.94 -6.97
C PRO A 53 -7.18 9.31 -6.58
N THR A 54 -8.06 10.31 -6.62
CA THR A 54 -7.86 11.57 -5.91
C THR A 54 -8.15 11.35 -4.42
N LYS A 55 -7.27 11.87 -3.56
CA LYS A 55 -7.34 11.76 -2.11
C LYS A 55 -7.70 13.11 -1.49
N PHE A 56 -8.74 13.16 -0.68
CA PHE A 56 -9.11 14.34 0.10
C PHE A 56 -9.05 13.99 1.59
N ILE A 57 -8.15 14.66 2.30
CA ILE A 57 -7.92 14.43 3.74
C ILE A 57 -8.78 15.41 4.53
N GLY A 58 -9.82 14.91 5.18
CA GLY A 58 -10.65 15.66 6.12
C GLY A 58 -10.18 15.47 7.57
N ALA A 59 -10.76 16.21 8.50
CA ALA A 59 -10.40 16.12 9.91
C ALA A 59 -10.69 14.74 10.56
N LYS A 60 -11.58 13.93 9.99
CA LYS A 60 -12.01 12.65 10.59
C LYS A 60 -12.00 11.47 9.64
N ALA A 61 -11.75 11.70 8.38
CA ALA A 61 -11.78 10.67 7.34
C ALA A 61 -10.90 11.07 6.15
N LEU A 62 -10.45 10.06 5.43
CA LEU A 62 -9.90 10.16 4.09
C LEU A 62 -11.02 9.82 3.09
N ASP A 63 -11.34 10.75 2.20
CA ASP A 63 -12.23 10.50 1.08
C ASP A 63 -11.39 10.20 -0.17
N MET A 64 -11.68 9.10 -0.84
CA MET A 64 -11.03 8.67 -2.07
C MET A 64 -12.07 8.59 -3.19
N SER A 65 -11.75 9.18 -4.34
CA SER A 65 -12.59 9.14 -5.53
C SER A 65 -11.76 8.98 -6.77
N GLY A 66 -12.28 8.28 -7.76
CA GLY A 66 -11.60 8.04 -9.02
C GLY A 66 -12.56 7.48 -10.07
N ALA A 67 -11.98 6.97 -11.15
CA ALA A 67 -12.74 6.33 -12.20
C ALA A 67 -12.19 4.92 -12.48
N VAL A 68 -13.04 4.10 -13.04
CA VAL A 68 -12.67 2.82 -13.65
C VAL A 68 -12.96 2.91 -15.14
N ASP A 69 -11.96 2.69 -15.95
CA ASP A 69 -12.11 2.56 -17.38
C ASP A 69 -12.44 1.11 -17.75
N TYR A 70 -13.50 0.96 -18.49
CA TYR A 70 -14.01 -0.34 -18.89
C TYR A 70 -13.89 -0.54 -20.40
N SER A 71 -13.62 -1.76 -20.81
CA SER A 71 -13.80 -2.24 -22.18
C SER A 71 -14.82 -3.37 -22.16
N LEU A 72 -16.03 -3.10 -22.67
CA LEU A 72 -17.07 -4.10 -22.90
C LEU A 72 -16.74 -4.86 -24.18
N ILE A 73 -16.33 -6.11 -24.08
CA ILE A 73 -16.06 -6.99 -25.23
C ILE A 73 -17.33 -7.77 -25.56
N TYR A 74 -17.78 -7.71 -26.82
CA TYR A 74 -19.02 -8.34 -27.27
C TYR A 74 -18.91 -8.93 -28.66
N LEU A 75 -19.76 -9.90 -28.94
CA LEU A 75 -19.94 -10.49 -30.25
C LEU A 75 -21.02 -9.68 -31.00
N GLY A 76 -20.67 -9.11 -32.15
CA GLY A 76 -21.61 -8.40 -33.03
C GLY A 76 -22.59 -9.34 -33.76
N THR A 77 -23.65 -8.76 -34.34
CA THR A 77 -24.61 -9.50 -35.15
C THR A 77 -24.03 -10.02 -36.47
N ASP A 78 -22.91 -9.46 -36.90
CA ASP A 78 -22.11 -9.87 -38.06
C ASP A 78 -21.12 -11.04 -37.74
N GLY A 79 -21.05 -11.47 -36.47
CA GLY A 79 -20.17 -12.52 -36.02
C GLY A 79 -18.72 -12.10 -35.67
N CYS A 80 -18.39 -10.81 -35.77
CA CYS A 80 -17.09 -10.27 -35.38
C CYS A 80 -17.11 -9.83 -33.93
N ILE A 81 -15.89 -9.78 -33.31
CA ILE A 81 -15.71 -9.29 -31.95
C ILE A 81 -15.45 -7.79 -31.98
N TYR A 82 -16.08 -7.08 -31.06
CA TYR A 82 -15.95 -5.64 -30.86
C TYR A 82 -15.69 -5.30 -29.41
N SER A 83 -15.18 -4.10 -29.17
CA SER A 83 -15.15 -3.51 -27.84
C SER A 83 -15.84 -2.14 -27.82
N ALA A 84 -16.49 -1.84 -26.72
CA ALA A 84 -17.08 -0.53 -26.45
C ALA A 84 -16.45 0.00 -25.15
N PRO A 85 -15.61 1.04 -25.23
CA PRO A 85 -15.01 1.67 -24.04
C PRO A 85 -16.05 2.56 -23.34
N PHE A 86 -15.98 2.62 -22.03
CA PHE A 86 -16.72 3.56 -21.19
C PHE A 86 -16.03 3.72 -19.85
N SER A 87 -16.38 4.75 -19.08
CA SER A 87 -15.83 5.00 -17.76
C SER A 87 -16.94 5.16 -16.73
N ALA A 88 -16.68 4.76 -15.50
CA ALA A 88 -17.59 4.97 -14.38
C ALA A 88 -16.83 5.45 -13.14
N GLU A 89 -17.46 6.34 -12.37
CA GLU A 89 -16.85 6.91 -11.17
C GLU A 89 -17.07 6.00 -9.95
N TYR A 90 -16.11 6.03 -9.03
CA TYR A 90 -16.22 5.44 -7.71
C TYR A 90 -15.82 6.44 -6.63
N SER A 91 -16.38 6.27 -5.44
CA SER A 91 -15.97 7.02 -4.26
C SER A 91 -16.26 6.24 -3.00
N PHE A 92 -15.38 6.40 -2.00
CA PHE A 92 -15.57 5.84 -0.66
C PHE A 92 -14.85 6.69 0.39
N SER A 93 -15.29 6.57 1.64
CA SER A 93 -14.73 7.28 2.78
C SER A 93 -14.15 6.30 3.80
N VAL A 94 -12.97 6.62 4.31
CA VAL A 94 -12.19 5.83 5.28
C VAL A 94 -12.11 6.62 6.58
N PRO A 95 -12.91 6.28 7.62
CA PRO A 95 -12.88 7.01 8.89
C PRO A 95 -11.57 6.75 9.64
N PHE A 96 -10.99 7.79 10.22
CA PHE A 96 -9.83 7.71 11.09
C PHE A 96 -10.24 7.22 12.48
N GLU A 97 -9.34 6.48 13.13
CA GLU A 97 -9.46 6.15 14.54
C GLU A 97 -9.05 7.39 15.35
N SER A 98 -9.89 7.79 16.33
CA SER A 98 -9.62 8.96 17.17
C SER A 98 -8.37 8.70 18.01
N THR A 99 -7.32 9.47 17.79
CA THR A 99 -6.18 9.54 18.68
C THR A 99 -6.03 10.99 19.18
N ASP A 100 -5.99 11.20 20.49
CA ASP A 100 -5.85 12.53 21.10
C ASP A 100 -4.50 13.23 20.80
N ALA A 101 -3.62 12.55 20.07
CA ALA A 101 -2.27 13.04 19.77
C ALA A 101 -2.10 13.52 18.32
N ILE A 102 -3.15 13.44 17.49
CA ILE A 102 -3.05 13.70 16.05
C ILE A 102 -3.93 14.86 15.66
N ASP A 103 -3.33 15.85 15.01
CA ASP A 103 -4.06 16.79 14.17
C ASP A 103 -4.07 16.22 12.72
N ALA A 104 -5.10 15.48 12.38
CA ALA A 104 -5.26 14.89 11.04
C ALA A 104 -5.39 15.96 9.93
N SER A 105 -5.47 17.25 10.28
CA SER A 105 -5.55 18.33 9.31
C SER A 105 -4.20 18.70 8.70
N GLU A 106 -3.05 18.31 9.32
CA GLU A 106 -1.75 18.81 8.88
C GLU A 106 -1.06 17.93 7.84
N SER A 107 -1.10 16.61 7.96
CA SER A 107 -0.52 15.71 6.96
C SER A 107 -0.86 14.25 7.27
N VAL A 108 -1.43 13.56 6.31
CA VAL A 108 -1.71 12.12 6.36
C VAL A 108 -1.08 11.45 5.15
N SER A 109 -0.22 10.47 5.39
CA SER A 109 0.32 9.60 4.33
C SER A 109 -0.53 8.35 4.18
N VAL A 110 -0.79 7.98 2.92
CA VAL A 110 -1.73 6.91 2.59
C VAL A 110 -1.03 5.80 1.81
N ILE A 111 -1.07 4.60 2.34
CA ILE A 111 -0.69 3.38 1.64
C ILE A 111 -1.96 2.63 1.25
N TYR A 112 -2.16 2.38 -0.03
CA TYR A 112 -3.36 1.72 -0.50
C TYR A 112 -3.09 0.69 -1.60
N SER A 113 -4.09 -0.15 -1.85
CA SER A 113 -4.20 -1.07 -2.97
C SER A 113 -5.65 -1.13 -3.41
N LEU A 114 -5.89 -1.05 -4.71
CA LEU A 114 -7.22 -1.14 -5.32
C LEU A 114 -7.28 -2.36 -6.23
N SER A 115 -8.29 -3.18 -6.07
CA SER A 115 -8.55 -4.33 -6.94
C SER A 115 -10.01 -4.41 -7.33
N ALA A 116 -10.28 -4.76 -8.58
CA ALA A 116 -11.65 -5.05 -9.01
C ALA A 116 -12.05 -6.45 -8.51
N GLU A 117 -13.25 -6.54 -7.97
CA GLU A 117 -13.86 -7.80 -7.57
C GLU A 117 -14.94 -8.21 -8.59
N ASN A 118 -15.88 -8.94 -8.20
CA ASN A 118 -16.95 -9.50 -9.03
C ASN A 118 -17.55 -8.51 -10.03
N ASP A 119 -17.52 -8.88 -11.29
CA ASP A 119 -18.18 -8.14 -12.37
C ASP A 119 -19.36 -8.96 -12.94
N SER A 120 -20.35 -8.24 -13.41
CA SER A 120 -21.49 -8.82 -14.12
C SER A 120 -21.96 -7.92 -15.25
N ILE A 121 -22.34 -8.54 -16.37
CA ILE A 121 -22.84 -7.87 -17.55
C ILE A 121 -24.22 -8.43 -17.88
N ARG A 122 -25.19 -7.54 -18.00
CA ARG A 122 -26.53 -7.90 -18.45
C ARG A 122 -26.90 -7.09 -19.68
N MET A 123 -27.13 -7.75 -20.80
CA MET A 123 -27.64 -7.14 -22.00
C MET A 123 -29.17 -6.87 -21.84
N SER A 124 -29.57 -5.61 -21.85
CA SER A 124 -30.97 -5.18 -21.77
C SER A 124 -31.62 -5.08 -23.16
N THR A 125 -30.85 -4.58 -24.13
CA THR A 125 -31.21 -4.58 -25.57
C THR A 125 -29.92 -4.83 -26.37
N PRO A 126 -29.98 -5.08 -27.68
CA PRO A 126 -28.78 -5.28 -28.50
C PRO A 126 -27.77 -4.13 -28.47
N ARG A 127 -28.17 -2.94 -28.00
CA ARG A 127 -27.27 -1.78 -27.88
C ARG A 127 -27.12 -1.25 -26.48
N ARG A 128 -27.75 -1.88 -25.45
CA ARG A 128 -27.73 -1.40 -24.07
C ARG A 128 -27.37 -2.50 -23.09
N PHE A 129 -26.40 -2.21 -22.26
CA PHE A 129 -25.91 -3.11 -21.24
C PHE A 129 -25.99 -2.47 -19.86
N GLN A 130 -26.28 -3.27 -18.86
CA GLN A 130 -26.12 -2.93 -17.46
C GLN A 130 -24.87 -3.65 -16.94
N VAL A 131 -23.92 -2.88 -16.46
CA VAL A 131 -22.65 -3.39 -15.92
C VAL A 131 -22.62 -3.13 -14.42
N ARG A 132 -22.09 -4.08 -13.67
CA ARG A 132 -21.81 -3.93 -12.25
C ARG A 132 -20.45 -4.52 -11.96
N SER A 133 -19.64 -3.83 -11.17
CA SER A 133 -18.39 -4.34 -10.62
C SER A 133 -18.19 -3.86 -9.18
N GLY A 134 -17.41 -4.59 -8.41
CA GLY A 134 -16.96 -4.19 -7.08
C GLY A 134 -15.52 -3.72 -7.12
N ILE A 135 -15.18 -2.71 -6.32
CA ILE A 135 -13.83 -2.29 -6.06
C ILE A 135 -13.53 -2.59 -4.60
N ARG A 136 -12.47 -3.35 -4.35
CA ARG A 136 -11.94 -3.59 -3.03
C ARG A 136 -10.74 -2.68 -2.81
N ALA A 137 -10.80 -1.85 -1.78
CA ALA A 137 -9.72 -0.98 -1.34
C ALA A 137 -9.13 -1.49 -0.02
N SER A 138 -7.83 -1.72 0.04
CA SER A 138 -7.07 -1.89 1.29
C SER A 138 -6.33 -0.60 1.57
N VAL A 139 -6.57 0.03 2.71
CA VAL A 139 -6.04 1.36 3.02
C VAL A 139 -5.40 1.37 4.39
N ILE A 140 -4.20 1.91 4.48
CA ILE A 140 -3.47 2.20 5.73
C ILE A 140 -3.11 3.68 5.71
N CYS A 141 -3.44 4.40 6.79
CA CYS A 141 -3.11 5.81 6.92
C CYS A 141 -2.19 6.04 8.12
N PHE A 142 -1.22 6.91 7.92
CA PHE A 142 -0.32 7.40 8.97
C PHE A 142 -0.50 8.92 9.09
N GLY A 143 -0.91 9.38 10.28
CA GLY A 143 -1.07 10.80 10.58
C GLY A 143 0.15 11.34 11.31
N ARG A 144 0.43 12.62 11.16
CA ARG A 144 1.42 13.34 11.98
C ARG A 144 0.83 13.70 13.32
N GLY A 145 1.62 13.54 14.38
CA GLY A 145 1.27 13.91 15.73
C GLY A 145 2.48 14.41 16.48
N ALA A 146 2.26 14.93 17.69
CA ALA A 146 3.32 15.35 18.58
C ALA A 146 3.31 14.54 19.87
N LEU A 147 4.51 14.12 20.32
CA LEU A 147 4.68 13.62 21.67
C LEU A 147 4.79 14.82 22.60
N ASN A 148 3.75 15.06 23.38
CA ASN A 148 3.70 16.16 24.32
C ASN A 148 3.88 15.65 25.75
N GLU A 149 4.83 16.23 26.48
CA GLU A 149 5.07 16.01 27.89
C GLU A 149 4.63 17.27 28.68
N ASP A 150 3.54 17.17 29.45
CA ASP A 150 3.13 18.25 30.38
C ASP A 150 3.75 18.02 31.77
N ILE A 151 4.90 18.64 31.99
CA ILE A 151 5.62 18.51 33.24
C ILE A 151 5.51 19.87 34.00
N SER A 152 4.47 20.02 34.79
CA SER A 152 4.21 21.24 35.56
C SER A 152 5.05 21.30 36.83
N GLY A 153 5.60 22.49 37.17
CA GLY A 153 6.38 22.76 38.38
C GLY A 153 7.83 22.29 38.31
N ALA A 154 8.38 22.11 37.10
CA ALA A 154 9.75 21.70 36.85
C ALA A 154 10.76 22.85 36.74
N ASP A 155 10.32 24.10 36.93
CA ASP A 155 11.19 25.25 36.71
C ASP A 155 12.33 25.32 37.75
N GLY A 156 13.54 25.04 37.26
CA GLY A 156 14.79 25.36 37.92
C GLY A 156 15.34 24.39 38.97
N ASP A 157 14.70 23.27 39.24
CA ASP A 157 15.12 22.37 40.31
C ASP A 157 15.98 21.19 39.79
N GLY A 158 17.25 21.19 40.16
CA GLY A 158 18.16 20.01 40.00
C GLY A 158 17.67 18.75 40.75
N ASP A 159 16.55 18.85 41.46
CA ASP A 159 15.91 17.78 42.21
C ASP A 159 15.06 16.85 41.35
N ILE A 160 14.75 17.23 40.12
CA ILE A 160 13.94 16.41 39.20
C ILE A 160 14.83 15.50 38.37
N GLN A 161 14.60 14.22 38.51
CA GLN A 161 15.33 13.16 37.81
C GLN A 161 14.44 12.56 36.72
N ARG A 162 14.92 12.49 35.47
CA ARG A 162 14.19 11.98 34.31
C ARG A 162 14.92 10.78 33.70
N LEU A 163 14.18 9.69 33.45
CA LEU A 163 14.64 8.57 32.63
C LEU A 163 14.25 8.82 31.19
N ARG A 164 15.18 9.36 30.40
CA ARG A 164 14.99 9.57 28.97
C ARG A 164 15.42 8.34 28.19
N LEU A 165 14.64 7.96 27.23
CA LEU A 165 14.93 6.90 26.28
C LEU A 165 14.80 7.45 24.86
N VAL A 166 15.39 6.69 23.92
CA VAL A 166 15.30 6.95 22.48
C VAL A 166 14.56 5.78 21.85
N GLY A 167 13.53 6.08 21.09
CA GLY A 167 12.78 5.11 20.31
C GLY A 167 12.92 5.39 18.80
N ASP A 168 12.69 4.39 17.99
CA ASP A 168 12.68 4.52 16.55
C ASP A 168 11.28 4.86 16.05
N ASN A 169 11.18 5.75 15.06
CA ASN A 169 9.95 6.09 14.36
C ASN A 169 10.20 6.19 12.85
N VAL A 170 9.40 5.47 12.07
CA VAL A 170 9.32 5.70 10.63
C VAL A 170 8.40 6.89 10.40
N PHE A 171 8.99 8.01 10.05
CA PHE A 171 8.30 9.25 9.79
C PHE A 171 7.98 9.37 8.30
N PHE A 172 6.69 9.45 7.97
CA PHE A 172 6.23 9.67 6.60
C PHE A 172 6.28 11.16 6.31
N ASP A 173 7.05 11.55 5.30
CA ASP A 173 7.40 12.96 5.05
C ASP A 173 6.57 13.58 3.95
N CYS A 174 6.56 12.99 2.76
CA CYS A 174 5.78 13.54 1.65
C CYS A 174 5.25 12.45 0.71
N GLU A 175 4.23 12.83 -0.05
CA GLU A 175 3.74 12.11 -1.22
C GLU A 175 3.95 13.01 -2.43
N SER A 176 4.48 12.45 -3.50
CA SER A 176 4.61 13.11 -4.80
C SER A 176 3.87 12.31 -5.86
N SER A 177 3.33 12.98 -6.85
CA SER A 177 2.70 12.33 -8.00
C SER A 177 3.29 12.88 -9.29
N ASP A 178 3.56 12.00 -10.24
CA ASP A 178 4.11 12.33 -11.55
C ASP A 178 3.41 11.51 -12.64
N ILE A 179 3.51 11.98 -13.89
CA ILE A 179 2.98 11.27 -15.05
C ILE A 179 4.10 11.00 -16.03
N VAL A 180 4.34 9.73 -16.29
CA VAL A 180 5.31 9.26 -17.29
C VAL A 180 4.58 8.86 -18.55
N THR A 181 4.92 9.46 -19.69
CA THR A 181 4.34 9.09 -20.98
C THR A 181 5.32 8.23 -21.78
N LEU A 182 4.85 7.06 -22.19
CA LEU A 182 5.59 6.14 -23.06
C LEU A 182 4.92 6.07 -24.43
N THR A 183 5.73 5.98 -25.48
CA THR A 183 5.23 5.87 -26.86
C THR A 183 5.86 4.66 -27.55
N ASP A 184 5.08 3.95 -28.38
CA ASP A 184 5.56 2.86 -29.24
C ASP A 184 4.79 2.87 -30.58
N GLU A 185 5.33 2.19 -31.57
CA GLU A 185 4.67 1.98 -32.85
C GLU A 185 4.67 0.49 -33.22
N TYR A 186 3.53 0.02 -33.72
CA TYR A 186 3.38 -1.33 -34.24
C TYR A 186 2.89 -1.31 -35.70
N LEU A 187 3.59 -2.02 -36.58
CA LEU A 187 3.21 -2.13 -37.99
C LEU A 187 2.06 -3.14 -38.15
N LEU A 188 0.91 -2.64 -38.59
CA LEU A 188 -0.25 -3.46 -38.88
C LEU A 188 -0.10 -4.15 -40.26
N ALA A 189 -0.52 -5.41 -40.35
CA ALA A 189 -0.67 -6.03 -41.64
C ALA A 189 -1.89 -5.51 -42.41
N GLU A 190 -1.89 -5.69 -43.73
CA GLU A 190 -3.04 -5.26 -44.55
C GLU A 190 -4.31 -6.01 -44.11
N GLY A 191 -5.35 -5.25 -43.75
CA GLY A 191 -6.62 -5.78 -43.26
C GLY A 191 -6.70 -5.98 -41.74
N ASP A 192 -5.63 -5.70 -40.98
CA ASP A 192 -5.70 -5.74 -39.53
C ASP A 192 -6.65 -4.67 -38.98
N ARG A 193 -7.51 -5.07 -38.06
CA ARG A 193 -8.39 -4.22 -37.27
C ARG A 193 -8.10 -4.42 -35.78
N ILE A 194 -7.85 -3.36 -35.06
CA ILE A 194 -7.70 -3.41 -33.60
C ILE A 194 -9.10 -3.63 -33.00
N ILE A 195 -9.28 -4.73 -32.26
CA ILE A 195 -10.50 -5.02 -31.53
C ILE A 195 -10.51 -4.21 -30.25
N TYR A 196 -9.44 -4.35 -29.44
CA TYR A 196 -9.21 -3.56 -28.24
C TYR A 196 -7.73 -3.52 -27.88
N SER A 197 -7.38 -2.56 -27.07
CA SER A 197 -6.08 -2.40 -26.44
C SER A 197 -6.19 -2.40 -24.93
N ASP A 198 -5.12 -2.71 -24.26
CA ASP A 198 -5.01 -2.77 -22.81
C ASP A 198 -3.58 -2.52 -22.36
N ALA A 199 -3.40 -1.98 -21.18
CA ALA A 199 -2.10 -1.77 -20.58
C ALA A 199 -2.14 -2.02 -19.08
N ASP A 200 -1.07 -2.63 -18.58
CA ASP A 200 -0.79 -2.79 -17.16
C ASP A 200 0.61 -2.25 -16.84
N VAL A 201 0.85 -1.79 -15.62
CA VAL A 201 2.13 -1.25 -15.19
C VAL A 201 2.64 -1.95 -13.95
N PHE A 202 3.93 -2.22 -13.93
CA PHE A 202 4.64 -2.79 -12.79
C PHE A 202 5.86 -1.93 -12.45
N ILE A 203 5.94 -1.50 -11.19
CA ILE A 203 7.12 -0.84 -10.64
C ILE A 203 8.04 -1.92 -10.08
N SER A 204 9.22 -2.08 -10.65
CA SER A 204 10.18 -3.10 -10.24
C SER A 204 11.10 -2.62 -9.11
N ASP A 205 11.48 -1.35 -9.13
CA ASP A 205 12.41 -0.78 -8.17
C ASP A 205 12.11 0.69 -7.90
N VAL A 206 12.35 1.12 -6.65
CA VAL A 206 12.23 2.53 -6.24
C VAL A 206 13.38 2.84 -5.30
N ARG A 207 14.13 3.89 -5.60
CA ARG A 207 15.30 4.30 -4.81
C ARG A 207 15.36 5.81 -4.66
N ALA A 208 15.78 6.26 -3.48
CA ALA A 208 16.22 7.63 -3.30
C ALA A 208 17.71 7.74 -3.67
N ASP A 209 18.06 8.74 -4.48
CA ASP A 209 19.42 9.03 -4.90
C ASP A 209 19.67 10.56 -4.74
N GLY A 210 20.20 10.92 -3.58
CA GLY A 210 20.40 12.32 -3.21
C GLY A 210 19.08 13.07 -3.05
N GLU A 211 18.86 14.11 -3.86
CA GLU A 211 17.66 14.96 -3.86
C GLU A 211 16.56 14.44 -4.80
N MET A 212 16.73 13.26 -5.37
CA MET A 212 15.80 12.67 -6.34
C MET A 212 15.33 11.29 -5.92
N VAL A 213 14.13 10.92 -6.32
CA VAL A 213 13.65 9.54 -6.31
C VAL A 213 13.60 9.02 -7.73
N ARG A 214 14.19 7.85 -7.91
CA ARG A 214 14.12 7.12 -9.18
C ARG A 214 13.18 5.92 -9.02
N ALA A 215 12.18 5.84 -9.91
CA ALA A 215 11.28 4.70 -10.01
C ALA A 215 11.48 4.04 -11.39
N SER A 216 11.77 2.75 -11.40
CA SER A 216 11.92 1.97 -12.63
C SER A 216 10.84 0.90 -12.71
N GLY A 217 10.43 0.60 -13.94
CA GLY A 217 9.37 -0.36 -14.14
C GLY A 217 9.17 -0.73 -15.60
N GLU A 218 8.04 -1.38 -15.85
CA GLU A 218 7.63 -1.86 -17.16
C GLU A 218 6.14 -1.61 -17.38
N ALA A 219 5.76 -1.05 -18.52
CA ALA A 219 4.40 -1.07 -19.02
C ALA A 219 4.22 -2.25 -19.98
N VAL A 220 3.22 -3.07 -19.75
CA VAL A 220 2.85 -4.20 -20.62
C VAL A 220 1.60 -3.84 -21.38
N ILE A 221 1.74 -3.66 -22.68
CA ILE A 221 0.67 -3.26 -23.59
C ILE A 221 0.22 -4.47 -24.39
N LYS A 222 -1.08 -4.66 -24.47
CA LYS A 222 -1.72 -5.72 -25.24
C LYS A 222 -2.58 -5.12 -26.34
N LEU A 223 -2.36 -5.51 -27.57
CA LEU A 223 -3.23 -5.24 -28.72
C LEU A 223 -3.87 -6.54 -29.16
N VAL A 224 -5.18 -6.55 -29.31
CA VAL A 224 -5.93 -7.67 -29.89
C VAL A 224 -6.40 -7.27 -31.26
N LEU A 225 -5.89 -7.97 -32.26
CA LEU A 225 -6.08 -7.68 -33.67
C LEU A 225 -6.99 -8.74 -34.31
N GLU A 226 -7.73 -8.34 -35.33
CA GLU A 226 -8.53 -9.23 -36.17
C GLU A 226 -8.20 -8.97 -37.63
N ASN A 227 -7.94 -10.06 -38.35
CA ASN A 227 -7.73 -10.05 -39.80
C ASN A 227 -8.42 -11.26 -40.46
N GLY A 228 -9.46 -10.99 -41.25
CA GLY A 228 -10.20 -12.02 -41.96
C GLY A 228 -10.79 -13.12 -41.06
N GLY A 229 -11.22 -12.75 -39.85
CA GLY A 229 -11.78 -13.65 -38.84
C GLY A 229 -10.75 -14.38 -37.98
N LYS A 230 -9.45 -14.19 -38.24
CA LYS A 230 -8.37 -14.67 -37.38
C LYS A 230 -8.02 -13.61 -36.33
N ILE A 231 -7.91 -14.02 -35.09
CA ILE A 231 -7.54 -13.14 -33.98
C ILE A 231 -6.09 -13.38 -33.58
N GLU A 232 -5.35 -12.30 -33.42
CA GLU A 232 -3.97 -12.30 -32.97
C GLU A 232 -3.79 -11.35 -31.77
N THR A 233 -3.05 -11.79 -30.78
CA THR A 233 -2.69 -10.98 -29.62
C THR A 233 -1.22 -10.60 -29.68
N VAL A 234 -0.97 -9.30 -29.72
CA VAL A 234 0.38 -8.71 -29.68
C VAL A 234 0.63 -8.13 -28.31
N VAL A 235 1.75 -8.50 -27.68
CA VAL A 235 2.17 -7.97 -26.37
C VAL A 235 3.46 -7.19 -26.55
N ARG A 236 3.47 -5.96 -26.04
CA ARG A 236 4.62 -5.05 -26.04
C ARG A 236 4.99 -4.75 -24.61
N LYS A 237 6.29 -4.82 -24.28
CA LYS A 237 6.85 -4.48 -22.98
C LYS A 237 7.72 -3.25 -23.12
N LEU A 238 7.34 -2.16 -22.48
CA LEU A 238 8.04 -0.89 -22.54
C LEU A 238 8.64 -0.60 -21.16
N PRO A 239 9.96 -0.71 -21.01
CA PRO A 239 10.63 -0.31 -19.78
C PRO A 239 10.61 1.20 -19.63
N PHE A 240 10.56 1.69 -18.39
CA PHE A 240 10.69 3.10 -18.08
C PHE A 240 11.54 3.32 -16.83
N ASP A 241 12.17 4.49 -16.79
CA ASP A 241 12.84 5.09 -15.64
C ASP A 241 12.29 6.50 -15.47
N ALA A 242 11.75 6.79 -14.29
CA ALA A 242 11.23 8.10 -13.92
C ALA A 242 12.07 8.68 -12.79
N GLU A 243 12.34 9.96 -12.87
CA GLU A 243 13.06 10.72 -11.84
C GLU A 243 12.15 11.84 -11.36
N THR A 244 11.95 11.92 -10.04
CA THR A 244 11.13 12.95 -9.40
C THR A 244 11.97 13.70 -8.40
N ASP A 245 12.00 15.02 -8.50
CA ASP A 245 12.74 15.91 -7.59
C ASP A 245 12.08 15.96 -6.22
N LEU A 246 12.89 15.96 -5.18
CA LEU A 246 12.48 16.05 -3.78
C LEU A 246 12.73 17.47 -3.24
N GLU A 247 12.07 18.48 -3.83
CA GLU A 247 12.32 19.89 -3.53
C GLU A 247 12.17 20.29 -2.04
N GLU A 248 11.56 19.47 -1.19
CA GLU A 248 11.27 19.80 0.20
C GLU A 248 11.96 18.90 1.24
N LEU A 249 12.77 17.93 0.81
CA LEU A 249 13.43 17.04 1.76
C LEU A 249 14.78 17.63 2.19
N ASP A 250 14.86 17.88 3.49
CA ASP A 250 16.15 18.08 4.15
C ASP A 250 16.98 16.79 3.94
N ALA A 251 17.94 16.84 3.00
CA ALA A 251 18.84 15.73 2.68
C ALA A 251 19.80 15.43 3.85
N SER A 252 19.24 15.30 5.06
CA SER A 252 19.98 14.83 6.23
C SER A 252 20.28 13.35 6.05
N ASP A 253 21.42 12.89 6.58
CA ASP A 253 22.05 11.56 6.49
C ASP A 253 21.16 10.33 6.84
N THR A 254 19.85 10.47 6.89
CA THR A 254 18.90 9.39 7.23
C THR A 254 18.47 8.64 5.98
N PRO A 255 18.53 7.31 5.97
CA PRO A 255 18.09 6.53 4.82
C PRO A 255 16.61 6.77 4.54
N LEU A 256 16.32 7.16 3.30
CA LEU A 256 14.97 7.31 2.78
C LEU A 256 14.40 5.94 2.41
N LEU A 257 13.20 5.67 2.90
CA LEU A 257 12.41 4.52 2.51
C LEU A 257 11.41 5.00 1.44
N CYS A 258 11.50 4.44 0.25
CA CYS A 258 10.67 4.85 -0.87
C CYS A 258 9.68 3.75 -1.24
N ARG A 259 8.45 4.16 -1.55
CA ARG A 259 7.45 3.32 -2.19
C ARG A 259 6.87 4.08 -3.37
N ALA A 260 6.70 3.39 -4.49
CA ALA A 260 5.90 3.92 -5.59
C ALA A 260 4.73 2.97 -5.90
N PHE A 261 3.60 3.56 -6.23
CA PHE A 261 2.45 2.91 -6.82
C PHE A 261 2.30 3.43 -8.24
N GLY A 262 2.15 2.52 -9.21
CA GLY A 262 1.95 2.87 -10.61
C GLY A 262 0.59 2.38 -11.09
N SER A 263 -0.11 3.21 -11.84
CA SER A 263 -1.33 2.84 -12.55
C SER A 263 -1.33 3.44 -13.96
N VAL A 264 -1.99 2.76 -14.89
CA VAL A 264 -2.24 3.33 -16.21
C VAL A 264 -3.28 4.45 -16.07
N ASN A 265 -2.88 5.67 -16.40
CA ASN A 265 -3.75 6.84 -16.36
C ASN A 265 -4.48 7.04 -17.68
N GLU A 266 -3.80 6.73 -18.79
CA GLU A 266 -4.34 6.88 -20.14
C GLU A 266 -3.69 5.85 -21.07
N LEU A 267 -4.49 5.31 -21.98
CA LEU A 267 -4.01 4.49 -23.09
C LEU A 267 -4.68 4.98 -24.38
N ASP A 268 -3.91 5.63 -25.25
CA ASP A 268 -4.37 5.99 -26.59
C ASP A 268 -3.73 5.09 -27.66
N VAL A 269 -4.55 4.55 -28.55
CA VAL A 269 -4.08 3.75 -29.69
C VAL A 269 -4.77 4.28 -30.93
N SER A 270 -4.01 5.02 -31.73
CA SER A 270 -4.46 5.55 -33.02
C SER A 270 -3.83 4.81 -34.19
N VAL A 271 -4.52 4.75 -35.32
CA VAL A 271 -4.03 4.10 -36.54
C VAL A 271 -3.78 5.15 -37.61
N ASP A 272 -2.55 5.24 -38.08
CA ASP A 272 -2.10 6.13 -39.14
C ASP A 272 -1.11 5.42 -40.08
N ASP A 273 -1.32 5.56 -41.41
CA ASP A 273 -0.48 4.96 -42.45
C ASP A 273 -0.11 3.47 -42.23
N GLY A 274 -1.08 2.65 -41.77
CA GLY A 274 -0.86 1.22 -41.52
C GLY A 274 -0.03 0.93 -40.27
N ARG A 275 0.11 1.89 -39.36
CA ARG A 275 0.76 1.74 -38.06
C ARG A 275 -0.21 2.06 -36.94
N ALA A 276 -0.18 1.24 -35.91
CA ALA A 276 -0.76 1.59 -34.63
C ALA A 276 0.27 2.41 -33.83
N ARG A 277 -0.06 3.64 -33.54
CA ARG A 277 0.68 4.50 -32.58
C ARG A 277 0.08 4.28 -31.22
N ILE A 278 0.92 3.99 -30.26
CA ILE A 278 0.54 3.66 -28.88
C ILE A 278 1.14 4.74 -28.00
N GLU A 279 0.30 5.35 -27.19
CA GLU A 279 0.70 6.27 -26.14
C GLU A 279 0.11 5.81 -24.80
N VAL A 280 0.97 5.63 -23.78
CA VAL A 280 0.58 5.18 -22.44
C VAL A 280 1.02 6.21 -21.43
N GLY A 281 0.08 6.81 -20.74
CA GLY A 281 0.28 7.64 -19.57
C GLY A 281 0.30 6.78 -18.31
N ILE A 282 1.37 6.85 -17.52
CA ILE A 282 1.52 6.15 -16.25
C ILE A 282 1.49 7.18 -15.13
N ALA A 283 0.50 7.10 -14.27
CA ALA A 283 0.50 7.85 -13.02
C ALA A 283 1.38 7.14 -12.00
N LEU A 284 2.39 7.84 -11.49
CA LEU A 284 3.27 7.39 -10.41
C LEU A 284 2.93 8.16 -9.15
N GLU A 285 2.66 7.45 -8.07
CA GLU A 285 2.52 8.02 -6.73
C GLU A 285 3.68 7.52 -5.88
N ILE A 286 4.49 8.45 -5.38
CA ILE A 286 5.68 8.16 -4.58
C ILE A 286 5.42 8.59 -3.16
N CYS A 287 5.61 7.68 -2.22
CA CYS A 287 5.55 7.93 -0.79
C CYS A 287 6.95 7.76 -0.19
N LEU A 288 7.38 8.76 0.55
CA LEU A 288 8.68 8.81 1.21
C LEU A 288 8.55 8.74 2.70
N ALA A 289 9.45 7.99 3.32
CA ALA A 289 9.54 7.89 4.76
C ALA A 289 11.01 7.91 5.22
N GLN A 290 11.25 8.40 6.42
CA GLN A 290 12.57 8.49 7.05
C GLN A 290 12.57 7.73 8.37
N ASN A 291 13.67 7.06 8.69
CA ASN A 291 13.88 6.56 10.05
C ASN A 291 14.37 7.71 10.93
N LYS A 292 13.55 8.11 11.90
CA LYS A 292 13.88 9.17 12.88
C LYS A 292 13.95 8.58 14.27
N SER A 293 14.91 9.07 15.06
CA SER A 293 14.98 8.76 16.48
C SER A 293 14.15 9.78 17.25
N VAL A 294 13.35 9.29 18.18
CA VAL A 294 12.46 10.11 19.03
C VAL A 294 12.88 9.97 20.47
N GLU A 295 13.24 11.09 21.11
CA GLU A 295 13.50 11.13 22.55
C GLU A 295 12.19 11.30 23.31
N TYR A 296 12.04 10.56 24.43
CA TYR A 296 10.89 10.64 25.31
C TYR A 296 11.26 10.33 26.75
N THR A 297 10.49 10.87 27.70
CA THR A 297 10.63 10.58 29.12
C THR A 297 9.80 9.35 29.47
N ARG A 298 10.48 8.26 29.82
CA ARG A 298 9.82 7.03 30.25
C ARG A 298 9.34 7.12 31.69
N ASP A 299 10.14 7.74 32.56
CA ASP A 299 9.82 7.86 33.99
C ASP A 299 10.44 9.12 34.59
N ILE A 300 9.85 9.60 35.69
CA ILE A 300 10.25 10.83 36.38
C ILE A 300 10.02 10.71 37.88
N TYR A 301 10.87 11.33 38.67
CA TYR A 301 10.67 11.53 40.11
C TYR A 301 11.38 12.81 40.60
N SER A 302 11.07 13.23 41.81
CA SER A 302 11.80 14.29 42.51
C SER A 302 12.51 13.72 43.75
N THR A 303 13.70 14.22 44.02
CA THR A 303 14.44 13.89 45.23
C THR A 303 13.89 14.59 46.46
N SER A 304 13.12 15.66 46.30
CA SER A 304 12.64 16.54 47.41
C SER A 304 11.12 16.63 47.53
N LYS A 305 10.36 16.31 46.47
CA LYS A 305 8.90 16.45 46.42
C LYS A 305 8.21 15.16 46.00
N THR A 306 6.96 14.99 46.40
CA THR A 306 6.11 13.94 45.86
C THR A 306 5.87 14.19 44.37
N CYS A 307 5.89 13.11 43.56
CA CYS A 307 5.63 13.17 42.12
C CYS A 307 4.42 12.33 41.79
N ASN A 308 3.47 12.92 41.06
CA ASN A 308 2.33 12.23 40.48
C ASN A 308 2.48 12.25 38.96
N ALA A 309 2.64 11.08 38.34
CA ALA A 309 2.88 10.92 36.93
C ALA A 309 1.77 10.11 36.27
N GLU A 310 1.30 10.59 35.14
CA GLU A 310 0.36 9.91 34.26
C GLU A 310 1.12 9.40 33.04
N TYR A 311 0.94 8.10 32.72
CA TYR A 311 1.64 7.44 31.62
C TYR A 311 0.70 7.26 30.44
N LYS A 312 1.23 7.35 29.23
CA LYS A 312 0.54 7.07 27.99
C LYS A 312 1.38 6.14 27.11
N LYS A 313 0.71 5.18 26.47
CA LYS A 313 1.35 4.27 25.50
C LYS A 313 1.06 4.74 24.09
N TYR A 314 2.09 4.71 23.27
CA TYR A 314 2.03 4.99 21.85
C TYR A 314 2.58 3.77 21.09
N ALA A 315 1.92 3.42 19.99
CA ALA A 315 2.42 2.44 19.05
C ALA A 315 2.93 3.18 17.80
N LEU A 316 4.25 3.27 17.65
CA LEU A 316 4.89 4.00 16.55
C LEU A 316 5.33 3.04 15.44
N PRO A 317 5.17 3.40 14.16
CA PRO A 317 5.83 2.68 13.08
C PRO A 317 7.35 2.81 13.26
N CYS A 318 8.03 1.68 13.40
CA CYS A 318 9.48 1.62 13.63
C CYS A 318 10.25 0.87 12.53
N ALA A 319 9.54 0.25 11.60
CA ALA A 319 10.12 -0.41 10.45
C ALA A 319 9.14 -0.34 9.26
N LEU A 320 9.69 -0.21 8.06
CA LEU A 320 8.96 -0.28 6.81
C LEU A 320 9.73 -1.14 5.82
N LEU A 321 9.06 -2.11 5.20
CA LEU A 321 9.59 -2.93 4.12
C LEU A 321 8.66 -2.81 2.91
N ASN A 322 9.22 -2.37 1.79
CA ASN A 322 8.55 -2.40 0.50
C ASN A 322 9.19 -3.46 -0.38
N LYS A 323 8.38 -4.28 -1.03
CA LYS A 323 8.88 -5.34 -1.91
C LYS A 323 8.00 -5.44 -3.15
N ASN A 324 8.65 -5.31 -4.30
CA ASN A 324 8.06 -5.53 -5.61
C ASN A 324 8.69 -6.77 -6.23
N VAL A 325 7.87 -7.65 -6.78
CA VAL A 325 8.35 -8.88 -7.42
C VAL A 325 7.39 -9.31 -8.53
N SER A 326 7.93 -9.82 -9.63
CA SER A 326 7.17 -10.52 -10.65
C SER A 326 7.41 -12.02 -10.52
N ILE A 327 6.34 -12.81 -10.58
CA ILE A 327 6.40 -14.28 -10.57
C ILE A 327 5.60 -14.83 -11.73
N THR A 328 6.10 -15.93 -12.31
CA THR A 328 5.37 -16.67 -13.33
C THR A 328 4.64 -17.85 -12.70
N GLN A 329 3.35 -17.97 -12.98
CA GLN A 329 2.52 -19.11 -12.60
C GLN A 329 2.15 -19.89 -13.87
N SER A 330 2.27 -21.21 -13.82
CA SER A 330 1.88 -22.11 -14.90
C SER A 330 1.06 -23.25 -14.32
N GLU A 331 -0.20 -23.36 -14.74
CA GLU A 331 -1.15 -24.31 -14.19
C GLU A 331 -1.87 -25.07 -15.30
N ARG A 332 -2.23 -26.33 -15.01
CA ARG A 332 -3.06 -27.14 -15.87
C ARG A 332 -4.41 -27.39 -15.24
N THR A 333 -5.46 -27.21 -16.02
CA THR A 333 -6.83 -27.55 -15.63
C THR A 333 -7.53 -28.29 -16.78
N SER A 334 -8.53 -29.09 -16.47
CA SER A 334 -9.32 -29.76 -17.50
C SER A 334 -10.14 -28.74 -18.30
N ALA A 335 -10.17 -28.88 -19.63
CA ALA A 335 -11.06 -28.05 -20.46
C ALA A 335 -12.54 -28.30 -20.12
N SER A 336 -12.91 -29.51 -19.70
CA SER A 336 -14.28 -29.82 -19.26
C SER A 336 -14.65 -29.12 -17.96
N ASP A 337 -13.72 -28.97 -17.01
CA ASP A 337 -13.96 -28.24 -15.75
C ASP A 337 -14.12 -26.73 -16.00
N ALA A 338 -13.56 -26.23 -17.10
CA ALA A 338 -13.70 -24.86 -17.58
C ALA A 338 -14.94 -24.66 -18.48
N ASP A 339 -15.73 -25.69 -18.70
CA ASP A 339 -16.84 -25.69 -19.70
C ASP A 339 -16.38 -25.26 -21.12
N ILE A 340 -15.15 -25.53 -21.48
CA ILE A 340 -14.61 -25.25 -22.82
C ILE A 340 -14.72 -26.52 -23.66
N PRO A 341 -15.43 -26.47 -24.80
CA PRO A 341 -15.58 -27.63 -25.69
C PRO A 341 -14.24 -28.12 -26.24
N MET A 342 -14.11 -29.43 -26.43
CA MET A 342 -12.92 -30.01 -27.08
C MET A 342 -12.77 -29.47 -28.51
N GLY A 343 -11.55 -29.04 -28.82
CA GLY A 343 -11.24 -28.47 -30.13
C GLY A 343 -11.59 -26.99 -30.28
N ALA A 344 -12.03 -26.32 -29.21
CA ALA A 344 -12.21 -24.88 -29.22
C ALA A 344 -10.90 -24.15 -29.54
N GLU A 345 -10.98 -23.17 -30.44
CA GLU A 345 -9.88 -22.24 -30.71
C GLU A 345 -9.85 -21.15 -29.64
N ILE A 346 -8.77 -21.03 -28.88
CA ILE A 346 -8.59 -19.91 -27.93
C ILE A 346 -8.23 -18.67 -28.74
N LEU A 347 -9.10 -17.65 -28.65
CA LEU A 347 -8.94 -16.40 -29.38
C LEU A 347 -8.18 -15.38 -28.54
N ASP A 348 -8.54 -15.27 -27.27
CA ASP A 348 -7.88 -14.36 -26.33
C ASP A 348 -8.13 -14.78 -24.88
N SER A 349 -7.27 -14.30 -23.98
CA SER A 349 -7.40 -14.53 -22.54
C SER A 349 -6.82 -13.35 -21.75
N PHE A 350 -7.45 -13.05 -20.62
CA PHE A 350 -6.92 -12.11 -19.64
C PHE A 350 -7.26 -12.58 -18.23
N GLY A 351 -6.44 -12.16 -17.28
CA GLY A 351 -6.57 -12.56 -15.88
C GLY A 351 -6.80 -11.38 -14.97
N ARG A 352 -7.41 -11.66 -13.82
CA ARG A 352 -7.52 -10.73 -12.70
C ARG A 352 -7.15 -11.46 -11.43
N ALA A 353 -6.20 -10.92 -10.69
CA ALA A 353 -5.85 -11.44 -9.37
C ALA A 353 -6.76 -10.82 -8.30
N LEU A 354 -7.21 -11.65 -7.38
CA LEU A 354 -7.92 -11.25 -6.17
C LEU A 354 -7.15 -11.80 -4.97
N CYS A 355 -6.49 -10.91 -4.22
CA CYS A 355 -5.85 -11.25 -2.96
C CYS A 355 -6.92 -11.34 -1.87
N GLU A 356 -7.31 -12.58 -1.53
CA GLU A 356 -8.37 -12.83 -0.53
C GLU A 356 -7.83 -12.69 0.90
N GLU A 357 -6.56 -13.07 1.09
CA GLU A 357 -5.89 -13.06 2.39
C GLU A 357 -4.46 -12.51 2.26
N ALA A 358 -4.14 -11.54 3.11
CA ALA A 358 -2.80 -11.04 3.33
C ALA A 358 -2.47 -11.19 4.81
N ALA A 359 -1.65 -12.18 5.16
CA ALA A 359 -1.37 -12.58 6.53
C ALA A 359 0.11 -12.44 6.89
N LEU A 360 0.37 -12.19 8.17
CA LEU A 360 1.70 -12.17 8.77
C LEU A 360 1.86 -13.47 9.58
N GLU A 361 2.74 -14.37 9.14
CA GLU A 361 2.91 -15.71 9.72
C GLU A 361 4.39 -16.05 9.88
N ASN A 362 4.84 -16.41 11.08
CA ASN A 362 6.18 -16.97 11.32
C ASN A 362 7.34 -16.17 10.69
N ARG A 363 7.38 -14.85 10.87
CA ARG A 363 8.36 -13.93 10.24
C ARG A 363 8.32 -13.93 8.71
N ARG A 364 7.17 -14.23 8.14
CA ARG A 364 6.88 -14.13 6.70
C ARG A 364 5.59 -13.39 6.50
N TYR A 365 5.43 -12.77 5.36
CA TYR A 365 4.11 -12.42 4.88
C TYR A 365 3.67 -13.42 3.82
N VAL A 366 2.40 -13.75 3.87
CA VAL A 366 1.77 -14.74 3.00
C VAL A 366 0.58 -14.11 2.33
N LEU A 367 0.57 -14.13 1.00
CA LEU A 367 -0.56 -13.69 0.18
C LEU A 367 -1.23 -14.93 -0.40
N ARG A 368 -2.53 -15.05 -0.21
CA ARG A 368 -3.36 -16.12 -0.78
C ARG A 368 -4.54 -15.52 -1.50
N GLY A 369 -4.91 -16.13 -2.60
CA GLY A 369 -6.06 -15.67 -3.36
C GLY A 369 -6.30 -16.51 -4.59
N LYS A 370 -7.00 -15.90 -5.55
CA LYS A 370 -7.36 -16.53 -6.82
C LYS A 370 -7.05 -15.60 -7.97
N VAL A 371 -6.64 -16.18 -9.08
CA VAL A 371 -6.63 -15.52 -10.37
C VAL A 371 -7.83 -16.03 -11.16
N LYS A 372 -8.71 -15.12 -11.53
CA LYS A 372 -9.84 -15.37 -12.41
C LYS A 372 -9.40 -15.09 -13.85
N TYR A 373 -9.46 -16.09 -14.70
CA TYR A 373 -9.14 -15.98 -16.12
C TYR A 373 -10.41 -15.96 -16.93
N LYS A 374 -10.60 -14.96 -17.77
CA LYS A 374 -11.63 -14.92 -18.81
C LYS A 374 -11.00 -15.39 -20.10
N ILE A 375 -11.60 -16.41 -20.69
CA ILE A 375 -11.10 -17.08 -21.89
C ILE A 375 -12.13 -16.94 -22.98
N ILE A 376 -11.80 -16.18 -24.02
CA ILE A 376 -12.62 -16.03 -25.21
C ILE A 376 -12.22 -17.10 -26.20
N CYS A 377 -13.15 -17.96 -26.57
CA CYS A 377 -12.88 -19.06 -27.48
C CYS A 377 -13.96 -19.20 -28.55
N ARG A 378 -13.55 -19.73 -29.70
CA ARG A 378 -14.44 -20.06 -30.82
C ARG A 378 -14.72 -21.57 -30.79
N CYS A 379 -16.01 -21.89 -30.85
CA CYS A 379 -16.52 -23.24 -30.91
C CYS A 379 -17.41 -23.35 -32.15
N ASP A 380 -16.96 -24.03 -33.19
CA ASP A 380 -17.59 -24.03 -34.50
C ASP A 380 -17.75 -22.60 -35.05
N GLU A 381 -19.01 -22.15 -35.23
CA GLU A 381 -19.34 -20.79 -35.71
C GLU A 381 -19.68 -19.80 -34.59
N ASP A 382 -19.62 -20.23 -33.31
CA ASP A 382 -20.00 -19.38 -32.16
C ASP A 382 -18.77 -18.98 -31.33
N VAL A 383 -18.81 -17.76 -30.78
CA VAL A 383 -17.78 -17.25 -29.89
C VAL A 383 -18.37 -17.13 -28.48
N ILE A 384 -17.71 -17.74 -27.52
CA ILE A 384 -18.10 -17.76 -26.12
C ILE A 384 -16.98 -17.26 -25.24
N CYS A 385 -17.33 -16.78 -24.05
CA CYS A 385 -16.38 -16.49 -22.98
C CYS A 385 -16.63 -17.42 -21.80
N LYS A 386 -15.57 -18.01 -21.26
CA LYS A 386 -15.58 -18.86 -20.07
C LYS A 386 -14.69 -18.30 -19.01
N GLU A 387 -15.04 -18.56 -17.75
CA GLU A 387 -14.24 -18.13 -16.60
C GLU A 387 -13.64 -19.35 -15.88
N VAL A 388 -12.35 -19.25 -15.57
CA VAL A 388 -11.59 -20.25 -14.80
C VAL A 388 -10.94 -19.53 -13.63
N SER A 389 -11.09 -20.08 -12.42
CA SER A 389 -10.46 -19.54 -11.22
C SER A 389 -9.38 -20.51 -10.72
N LEU A 390 -8.14 -20.04 -10.62
CA LEU A 390 -7.03 -20.81 -10.10
C LEU A 390 -6.45 -20.16 -8.85
N PRO A 391 -6.09 -20.93 -7.81
CA PRO A 391 -5.50 -20.36 -6.60
C PRO A 391 -4.08 -19.87 -6.88
N PHE A 392 -3.67 -18.82 -6.18
CA PHE A 392 -2.26 -18.45 -6.06
C PHE A 392 -1.85 -18.35 -4.58
N LYS A 393 -0.57 -18.57 -4.36
CA LYS A 393 0.08 -18.35 -3.07
C LYS A 393 1.45 -17.73 -3.30
N TYR A 394 1.75 -16.68 -2.55
CA TYR A 394 3.07 -16.09 -2.49
C TYR A 394 3.49 -15.90 -1.04
N GLU A 395 4.74 -16.17 -0.71
CA GLU A 395 5.30 -15.92 0.61
C GLU A 395 6.70 -15.34 0.51
N ALA A 396 7.03 -14.42 1.42
CA ALA A 396 8.35 -13.84 1.51
C ALA A 396 8.75 -13.56 2.97
N GLU A 397 10.04 -13.59 3.23
CA GLU A 397 10.61 -13.36 4.55
C GLU A 397 10.61 -11.87 4.90
N LEU A 398 10.35 -11.58 6.19
CA LEU A 398 10.32 -10.24 6.76
C LEU A 398 11.67 -9.82 7.38
N GLY A 399 12.63 -10.75 7.47
CA GLY A 399 13.87 -10.51 8.19
C GLY A 399 13.62 -10.31 9.68
N ASP A 400 14.18 -9.24 10.24
CA ASP A 400 14.07 -8.94 11.68
C ASP A 400 12.91 -7.98 12.02
N ILE A 401 11.99 -7.74 11.09
CA ILE A 401 10.85 -6.86 11.32
C ILE A 401 9.77 -7.59 12.11
N ASP A 402 9.38 -7.01 13.26
CA ASP A 402 8.18 -7.41 13.99
C ASP A 402 6.97 -6.72 13.35
N ALA A 403 6.41 -7.40 12.37
CA ALA A 403 5.40 -6.83 11.47
C ALA A 403 4.03 -6.73 12.15
N ALA A 404 3.44 -5.52 12.08
CA ALA A 404 2.13 -5.20 12.63
C ALA A 404 1.06 -5.00 11.55
N GLY A 405 1.48 -4.63 10.33
CA GLY A 405 0.55 -4.41 9.24
C GLY A 405 1.14 -4.69 7.87
N LEU A 406 0.24 -5.03 6.94
CA LEU A 406 0.55 -5.39 5.57
C LEU A 406 -0.51 -4.79 4.65
N CYS A 407 -0.07 -4.14 3.57
CA CYS A 407 -0.87 -3.78 2.40
C CYS A 407 -0.21 -4.39 1.18
N ALA A 408 -0.95 -5.14 0.39
CA ALA A 408 -0.43 -5.79 -0.80
C ALA A 408 -1.35 -5.58 -2.00
N ASP A 409 -0.75 -5.42 -3.16
CA ASP A 409 -1.37 -5.39 -4.47
C ASP A 409 -0.85 -6.55 -5.31
N VAL A 410 -1.76 -7.23 -6.01
CA VAL A 410 -1.41 -8.34 -6.90
C VAL A 410 -2.13 -8.12 -8.24
N ARG A 411 -1.37 -8.01 -9.31
CA ARG A 411 -1.88 -7.77 -10.67
C ARG A 411 -1.44 -8.86 -11.62
N VAL A 412 -2.26 -9.11 -12.64
CA VAL A 412 -1.91 -10.02 -13.74
C VAL A 412 -1.38 -9.17 -14.88
N MET A 413 -0.07 -9.19 -15.11
CA MET A 413 0.61 -8.44 -16.17
C MET A 413 0.43 -9.08 -17.56
N GLY A 414 0.09 -10.34 -17.59
CA GLY A 414 -0.18 -11.08 -18.80
C GLY A 414 -0.72 -12.46 -18.50
N ALA A 415 -1.63 -12.94 -19.34
CA ALA A 415 -2.19 -14.27 -19.25
C ALA A 415 -2.21 -14.91 -20.65
N ARG A 416 -1.78 -16.15 -20.75
CA ARG A 416 -1.82 -16.94 -21.97
C ARG A 416 -2.44 -18.30 -21.70
N VAL A 417 -3.47 -18.62 -22.47
CA VAL A 417 -4.16 -19.90 -22.37
C VAL A 417 -4.00 -20.67 -23.67
N ARG A 418 -3.67 -21.95 -23.55
CA ARG A 418 -3.52 -22.87 -24.71
C ARG A 418 -4.24 -24.17 -24.42
N CYS A 419 -4.84 -24.77 -25.45
CA CYS A 419 -5.33 -26.14 -25.37
C CYS A 419 -4.16 -27.11 -25.47
N ASP A 420 -4.07 -28.09 -24.59
CA ASP A 420 -3.10 -29.17 -24.55
C ASP A 420 -3.89 -30.49 -24.39
N GLY A 421 -4.41 -30.99 -25.50
CA GLY A 421 -5.31 -32.14 -25.54
C GLY A 421 -6.63 -31.86 -24.85
N GLU A 422 -6.94 -32.60 -23.78
CA GLU A 422 -8.13 -32.41 -22.95
C GLU A 422 -7.94 -31.35 -21.85
N ASN A 423 -6.74 -30.76 -21.72
CA ASN A 423 -6.40 -29.79 -20.71
C ASN A 423 -6.19 -28.41 -21.32
N LEU A 424 -6.32 -27.42 -20.45
CA LEU A 424 -5.87 -26.05 -20.67
C LEU A 424 -4.55 -25.85 -19.92
N LEU A 425 -3.55 -25.34 -20.61
CA LEU A 425 -2.34 -24.80 -20.00
C LEU A 425 -2.52 -23.29 -19.87
N ILE A 426 -2.50 -22.80 -18.64
CA ILE A 426 -2.67 -21.39 -18.30
C ILE A 426 -1.34 -20.89 -17.73
N GLU A 427 -0.75 -19.93 -18.42
CA GLU A 427 0.49 -19.27 -18.02
C GLU A 427 0.18 -17.81 -17.71
N SER A 428 0.59 -17.30 -16.56
CA SER A 428 0.42 -15.90 -16.20
C SER A 428 1.64 -15.33 -15.49
N GLU A 429 1.85 -14.05 -15.66
CA GLU A 429 2.82 -13.25 -14.92
C GLU A 429 2.08 -12.42 -13.89
N LEU A 430 2.42 -12.60 -12.60
CA LEU A 430 1.83 -11.88 -11.49
C LEU A 430 2.83 -10.88 -10.96
N ALA A 431 2.45 -9.60 -10.98
CA ALA A 431 3.17 -8.52 -10.30
C ALA A 431 2.63 -8.38 -8.88
N ILE A 432 3.51 -8.41 -7.91
CA ILE A 432 3.19 -8.32 -6.48
C ILE A 432 3.93 -7.13 -5.91
N SER A 433 3.18 -6.19 -5.32
CA SER A 433 3.71 -5.08 -4.55
C SER A 433 3.22 -5.20 -3.12
N ALA A 434 4.12 -5.26 -2.14
CA ALA A 434 3.77 -5.41 -0.75
C ALA A 434 4.50 -4.36 0.10
N SER A 435 3.75 -3.73 1.01
CA SER A 435 4.28 -2.83 2.04
C SER A 435 3.95 -3.40 3.41
N VAL A 436 4.98 -3.65 4.22
CA VAL A 436 4.87 -4.17 5.57
C VAL A 436 5.46 -3.16 6.54
N TYR A 437 4.76 -2.86 7.61
CA TYR A 437 5.29 -2.01 8.68
C TYR A 437 5.30 -2.74 10.02
N GLY A 438 6.32 -2.43 10.83
CA GLY A 438 6.43 -2.86 12.22
C GLY A 438 6.02 -1.74 13.17
N LEU A 439 5.57 -2.10 14.37
CA LEU A 439 5.25 -1.15 15.44
C LEU A 439 6.16 -1.41 16.66
N CYS A 440 6.61 -0.33 17.28
CA CYS A 440 7.19 -0.36 18.61
C CYS A 440 6.30 0.37 19.61
N GLU A 441 6.20 -0.16 20.83
CA GLU A 441 5.47 0.49 21.90
C GLU A 441 6.39 1.42 22.68
N LEU A 442 5.99 2.69 22.81
CA LEU A 442 6.58 3.66 23.74
C LEU A 442 5.65 3.85 24.92
N ASP A 443 6.20 3.60 26.13
CA ASP A 443 5.53 3.89 27.39
C ASP A 443 6.18 5.15 27.98
N MET A 444 5.48 6.29 27.97
CA MET A 444 6.03 7.59 28.30
C MET A 444 5.16 8.38 29.30
N ILE A 445 5.77 9.36 29.92
CA ILE A 445 5.07 10.34 30.75
C ILE A 445 4.26 11.28 29.85
N ALA A 446 2.95 11.29 30.01
CA ALA A 446 2.08 12.27 29.38
C ALA A 446 1.95 13.53 30.24
N LYS A 447 1.88 13.35 31.58
CA LYS A 447 1.78 14.45 32.53
C LYS A 447 2.50 14.11 33.82
N ALA A 448 3.18 15.10 34.38
CA ALA A 448 3.73 14.99 35.72
C ALA A 448 3.52 16.28 36.52
N SER A 449 3.21 16.10 37.79
CA SER A 449 3.06 17.21 38.76
C SER A 449 3.79 16.90 40.06
N PHE A 450 4.35 17.92 40.67
CA PHE A 450 5.10 17.84 41.93
C PHE A 450 4.32 18.47 43.05
N GLY A 451 4.13 17.72 44.12
CA GLY A 451 3.32 18.10 45.26
C GLY A 451 4.16 18.53 46.46
N GLU A 452 3.79 18.05 47.64
CA GLU A 452 4.38 18.46 48.92
C GLU A 452 5.84 17.95 49.05
N PRO A 453 6.68 18.68 49.83
CA PRO A 453 8.01 18.25 50.16
C PRO A 453 8.01 16.90 50.90
N ILE A 454 8.97 16.04 50.56
CA ILE A 454 9.18 14.76 51.21
C ILE A 454 10.02 14.98 52.45
N GLU A 455 9.53 14.53 53.61
CA GLU A 455 10.33 14.51 54.85
C GLU A 455 11.48 13.52 54.68
N GLN A 456 12.70 14.02 54.53
CA GLN A 456 13.91 13.22 54.48
C GLN A 456 14.59 13.22 55.86
N ASN A 457 14.77 12.04 56.43
CA ASN A 457 15.64 11.88 57.58
C ASN A 457 17.11 12.03 57.14
N LYS A 458 17.69 13.18 57.38
CA LYS A 458 19.13 13.45 57.09
C LYS A 458 20.03 12.60 57.99
N ASN A 459 21.12 12.09 57.41
CA ASN A 459 22.13 11.27 58.09
C ASN A 459 21.75 9.78 58.32
N GLN A 460 20.97 9.19 57.41
CA GLN A 460 20.73 7.74 57.42
C GLN A 460 21.52 7.06 56.31
N ILE A 461 22.12 5.93 56.65
CA ILE A 461 22.74 4.99 55.71
C ILE A 461 21.74 3.86 55.48
N VAL A 462 21.30 3.68 54.25
CA VAL A 462 20.39 2.62 53.89
C VAL A 462 21.17 1.61 53.02
N VAL A 463 21.18 0.33 53.45
CA VAL A 463 21.74 -0.75 52.67
C VAL A 463 20.59 -1.47 51.94
N CYS A 464 20.55 -1.35 50.63
CA CYS A 464 19.56 -1.99 49.80
C CYS A 464 20.11 -3.26 49.13
N PHE A 465 19.39 -4.34 49.22
CA PHE A 465 19.60 -5.50 48.40
C PHE A 465 18.82 -5.34 47.09
N LYS A 466 19.53 -5.38 45.99
CA LYS A 466 18.95 -5.27 44.66
C LYS A 466 18.20 -6.55 44.29
N SER A 467 16.97 -6.50 43.88
CA SER A 467 16.33 -7.63 43.19
C SER A 467 16.89 -7.76 41.79
N SER A 468 16.89 -8.96 41.22
CA SER A 468 17.47 -9.23 39.88
C SER A 468 16.97 -8.34 38.77
N ASP A 469 15.76 -7.81 38.92
CA ASP A 469 15.01 -7.10 37.85
C ASP A 469 14.87 -5.62 38.12
N GLU A 470 15.38 -5.09 39.22
CA GLU A 470 15.26 -3.69 39.63
C GLU A 470 16.38 -2.83 39.04
N SER A 471 16.01 -1.81 38.26
CA SER A 471 16.97 -0.86 37.69
C SER A 471 17.52 0.12 38.72
N ALA A 472 18.70 0.69 38.44
CA ALA A 472 19.26 1.74 39.27
C ALA A 472 18.36 2.98 39.41
N PHE A 473 17.60 3.28 38.37
CA PHE A 473 16.63 4.38 38.36
C PHE A 473 15.45 4.12 39.31
N GLU A 474 14.89 2.91 39.30
CA GLU A 474 13.81 2.52 40.21
C GLU A 474 14.26 2.55 41.69
N LEU A 475 15.51 2.12 41.96
CA LEU A 475 16.10 2.25 43.29
C LEU A 475 16.25 3.71 43.70
N ALA A 476 16.79 4.56 42.83
CA ALA A 476 16.96 5.99 43.08
C ALA A 476 15.62 6.67 43.34
N LYS A 477 14.58 6.34 42.54
CA LYS A 477 13.21 6.82 42.69
C LYS A 477 12.60 6.39 44.02
N ARG A 478 12.75 5.11 44.41
CA ARG A 478 12.22 4.56 45.65
C ARG A 478 12.78 5.27 46.89
N TYR A 479 14.09 5.61 46.85
CA TYR A 479 14.76 6.26 47.98
C TYR A 479 14.89 7.76 47.86
N HIS A 480 14.35 8.36 46.80
CA HIS A 480 14.40 9.81 46.53
C HIS A 480 15.83 10.38 46.57
N VAL A 481 16.78 9.71 45.98
CA VAL A 481 18.16 10.16 45.85
C VAL A 481 18.50 10.45 44.38
N PRO A 482 19.50 11.31 44.10
CA PRO A 482 19.93 11.55 42.73
C PRO A 482 20.36 10.26 42.01
N TYR A 483 19.95 10.06 40.79
CA TYR A 483 20.28 8.84 39.99
C TYR A 483 21.78 8.65 39.82
N GLU A 484 22.55 9.74 39.68
CA GLU A 484 24.00 9.71 39.53
C GLU A 484 24.71 9.03 40.71
N GLN A 485 24.14 9.08 41.92
CA GLN A 485 24.74 8.40 43.09
C GLN A 485 24.69 6.87 42.99
N LEU A 486 23.78 6.33 42.16
CA LEU A 486 23.53 4.90 42.04
C LEU A 486 24.01 4.31 40.72
N SER A 487 24.13 5.13 39.64
CA SER A 487 24.46 4.67 38.30
C SER A 487 25.76 3.88 38.20
N ASP A 488 26.81 4.33 38.91
CA ASP A 488 28.13 3.70 38.88
C ASP A 488 28.29 2.50 39.86
N LYS A 489 27.54 2.52 40.96
CA LYS A 489 27.64 1.53 42.05
C LYS A 489 26.76 0.29 41.82
N SER A 490 25.74 0.40 41.00
CA SER A 490 24.72 -0.65 40.84
C SER A 490 25.11 -1.81 39.91
N GLN A 491 26.21 -1.68 39.18
CA GLN A 491 26.53 -2.66 38.12
C GLN A 491 27.28 -3.93 38.63
N SER A 492 27.90 -3.90 39.80
CA SER A 492 28.79 -4.99 40.24
C SER A 492 28.48 -5.62 41.60
N GLU A 493 27.61 -5.01 42.43
CA GLU A 493 27.38 -5.49 43.79
C GLU A 493 25.94 -5.90 44.06
N PRO A 494 25.66 -6.95 44.87
CA PRO A 494 24.32 -7.40 45.21
C PRO A 494 23.58 -6.46 46.16
N PHE A 495 24.26 -5.47 46.71
CA PHE A 495 23.69 -4.44 47.58
C PHE A 495 24.23 -3.05 47.20
N VAL A 496 23.46 -2.03 47.49
CA VAL A 496 23.83 -0.63 47.28
C VAL A 496 23.69 0.14 48.59
N ILE A 497 24.72 0.93 48.91
CA ILE A 497 24.73 1.81 50.09
C ILE A 497 24.25 3.20 49.63
N ILE A 498 23.17 3.65 50.22
CA ILE A 498 22.57 4.97 49.97
C ILE A 498 22.82 5.84 51.19
N GLU A 499 23.53 6.93 50.98
CA GLU A 499 23.70 7.98 52.00
C GLU A 499 22.65 9.07 51.77
N ARG A 500 21.82 9.30 52.73
CA ARG A 500 20.78 10.33 52.72
C ARG A 500 21.17 11.58 53.46
#